data_7e7f0c3110c61683429ccb2814c104cd
#
_entry.id   7e7f0c3110c61683429ccb2814c104cd
#
_cell.length_a   1.000
_cell.length_b   1.000
_cell.length_c   1.000
_cell.angle_alpha   90.00
_cell.angle_beta   90.00
_cell.angle_gamma   90.00
#
_symmetry.space_group_name_H-M   'P 1'
#
loop_
_entity.id
_entity.type
_entity.pdbx_description
1 polymer ?
#
loop_
_entity_poly.entity_id
_entity_poly.type
_entity_poly.pdbx_seq_one_letter_code
_entity_poly.pdbx_strand_id
1 'polypeptide(L)'
;MMQMKQEEELLRDGERLDDLQIGGYHIIQNPGRFCFGMDAVLLSGFARVKKGERCLDLGTGTGILPILLAAKTEGRYYAGLEIQEKSADMARRSVKLNGLEEKIEIVT
;
A
#
# COMPACT_ATOMS: atom_id res chain seq x y z
N MET A 1 18.29 -8.16 -6.97
CA MET A 1 18.15 -9.50 -7.51
C MET A 1 17.21 -10.37 -6.72
N MET A 2 17.40 -10.55 -5.43
CA MET A 2 16.40 -11.21 -4.59
C MET A 2 15.08 -10.45 -4.60
N GLN A 3 15.12 -9.12 -4.65
CA GLN A 3 13.95 -8.27 -4.71
C GLN A 3 13.14 -8.46 -6.00
N MET A 4 13.81 -8.55 -7.16
CA MET A 4 13.12 -8.81 -8.44
C MET A 4 12.39 -10.15 -8.42
N LYS A 5 12.98 -11.16 -7.82
CA LYS A 5 12.35 -12.48 -7.68
C LYS A 5 11.10 -12.43 -6.81
N GLN A 6 11.15 -11.68 -5.71
CA GLN A 6 9.99 -11.46 -4.84
C GLN A 6 8.89 -10.68 -5.57
N GLU A 7 9.26 -9.68 -6.35
CA GLU A 7 8.33 -8.89 -7.13
C GLU A 7 7.60 -9.75 -8.15
N GLU A 8 8.33 -10.59 -8.89
CA GLU A 8 7.73 -11.50 -9.86
C GLU A 8 6.81 -12.54 -9.20
N GLU A 9 7.20 -13.07 -8.05
CA GLU A 9 6.40 -14.06 -7.32
C GLU A 9 5.11 -13.46 -6.76
N LEU A 10 5.10 -12.18 -6.45
CA LEU A 10 3.94 -11.51 -5.86
C LEU A 10 2.98 -10.96 -6.90
N LEU A 11 3.42 -10.78 -8.16
CA LEU A 11 2.56 -10.30 -9.24
C LEU A 11 1.73 -11.44 -9.83
N ARG A 12 0.49 -11.13 -10.17
CA ARG A 12 -0.41 -12.03 -10.86
C ARG A 12 -0.74 -11.50 -12.25
N ASP A 13 -1.36 -12.35 -13.08
CA ASP A 13 -1.71 -11.97 -14.44
C ASP A 13 -2.55 -10.70 -14.49
N GLY A 14 -2.22 -9.80 -15.40
CA GLY A 14 -2.90 -8.54 -15.58
C GLY A 14 -2.49 -7.46 -14.59
N GLU A 15 -1.63 -7.78 -13.64
CA GLU A 15 -1.13 -6.81 -12.66
C GLU A 15 0.17 -6.18 -13.12
N ARG A 16 0.41 -4.98 -12.62
CA ARG A 16 1.69 -4.30 -12.83
C ARG A 16 2.22 -3.78 -11.50
N LEU A 17 3.52 -3.51 -11.48
CA LEU A 17 4.20 -2.92 -10.33
C LEU A 17 4.49 -1.47 -10.63
N ASP A 18 3.96 -0.56 -9.81
CA ASP A 18 4.21 0.87 -9.95
C ASP A 18 5.13 1.36 -8.85
N ASP A 19 6.15 2.15 -9.24
CA ASP A 19 7.08 2.77 -8.31
C ASP A 19 6.44 4.02 -7.72
N LEU A 20 6.36 4.11 -6.40
CA LEU A 20 5.80 5.26 -5.70
C LEU A 20 6.79 6.43 -5.61
N GLN A 21 8.04 6.21 -5.99
CA GLN A 21 9.12 7.22 -5.98
C GLN A 21 9.36 7.82 -4.60
N ILE A 22 9.05 7.07 -3.56
CA ILE A 22 9.34 7.44 -2.18
C ILE A 22 9.65 6.18 -1.37
N GLY A 23 10.70 6.22 -0.57
CA GLY A 23 11.09 5.12 0.31
C GLY A 23 11.48 3.82 -0.40
N GLY A 24 11.64 3.84 -1.72
CA GLY A 24 11.85 2.63 -2.50
C GLY A 24 10.62 1.74 -2.58
N TYR A 25 9.46 2.25 -2.23
CA TYR A 25 8.21 1.48 -2.17
C TYR A 25 7.53 1.37 -3.54
N HIS A 26 6.89 0.24 -3.75
CA HIS A 26 6.13 -0.06 -4.95
C HIS A 26 4.73 -0.50 -4.57
N ILE A 27 3.80 -0.41 -5.50
CA ILE A 27 2.44 -0.88 -5.32
C ILE A 27 2.01 -1.76 -6.47
N ILE A 28 1.28 -2.83 -6.16
CA ILE A 28 0.71 -3.73 -7.15
C ILE A 28 -0.65 -3.20 -7.55
N GLN A 29 -0.88 -3.02 -8.85
CA GLN A 29 -2.15 -2.56 -9.38
C GLN A 29 -2.56 -3.41 -10.58
N ASN A 30 -3.87 -3.43 -10.85
CA ASN A 30 -4.42 -4.07 -12.02
C ASN A 30 -5.05 -2.99 -12.91
N PRO A 31 -4.47 -2.69 -14.11
CA PRO A 31 -5.01 -1.65 -14.98
C PRO A 31 -6.45 -1.92 -15.48
N GLY A 32 -6.89 -3.19 -15.47
CA GLY A 32 -8.26 -3.55 -15.79
C GLY A 32 -9.26 -3.28 -14.68
N ARG A 33 -8.78 -2.80 -13.54
CA ARG A 33 -9.58 -2.45 -12.38
C ARG A 33 -9.28 -1.02 -11.96
N PHE A 34 -9.84 -0.61 -10.82
CA PHE A 34 -9.55 0.71 -10.27
C PHE A 34 -8.08 0.80 -9.83
N CYS A 35 -7.37 1.80 -10.35
CA CYS A 35 -6.04 2.17 -9.88
C CYS A 35 -6.14 3.43 -9.04
N PHE A 36 -5.16 3.64 -8.15
CA PHE A 36 -5.15 4.85 -7.35
C PHE A 36 -5.00 6.09 -8.25
N GLY A 37 -5.64 7.17 -7.84
CA GLY A 37 -5.50 8.45 -8.52
C GLY A 37 -4.65 9.42 -7.69
N MET A 38 -4.54 10.65 -8.20
CA MET A 38 -3.82 11.73 -7.53
C MET A 38 -4.38 12.04 -6.14
N ASP A 39 -5.66 11.74 -5.90
CA ASP A 39 -6.33 12.00 -4.63
C ASP A 39 -5.63 11.35 -3.44
N ALA A 40 -5.24 10.07 -3.59
CA ALA A 40 -4.55 9.35 -2.52
C ALA A 40 -3.18 9.97 -2.23
N VAL A 41 -2.46 10.38 -3.27
CA VAL A 41 -1.17 11.04 -3.13
C VAL A 41 -1.31 12.38 -2.42
N LEU A 42 -2.29 13.18 -2.82
CA LEU A 42 -2.57 14.47 -2.19
C LEU A 42 -2.99 14.29 -0.73
N LEU A 43 -3.89 13.35 -0.46
CA LEU A 43 -4.34 13.08 0.90
C LEU A 43 -3.17 12.66 1.80
N SER A 44 -2.25 11.83 1.29
CA SER A 44 -1.08 11.42 2.06
C SER A 44 -0.17 12.59 2.41
N GLY A 45 -0.17 13.65 1.60
CA GLY A 45 0.57 14.87 1.86
C GLY A 45 -0.10 15.78 2.89
N PHE A 46 -1.43 15.72 3.02
CA PHE A 46 -2.20 16.51 3.97
C PHE A 46 -2.40 15.82 5.31
N ALA A 47 -2.44 14.50 5.32
CA ALA A 47 -2.68 13.74 6.54
C ALA A 47 -1.53 13.95 7.53
N ARG A 48 -1.89 14.16 8.79
CA ARG A 48 -0.92 14.37 9.85
C ARG A 48 -0.96 13.18 10.80
N VAL A 49 0.06 12.35 10.73
CA VAL A 49 0.23 11.25 11.67
C VAL A 49 1.46 11.55 12.49
N LYS A 50 1.26 11.79 13.77
CA LYS A 50 2.35 12.10 14.69
C LYS A 50 3.11 10.83 15.05
N LYS A 51 4.35 11.02 15.51
CA LYS A 51 5.20 9.91 15.94
C LYS A 51 4.47 9.04 16.96
N GLY A 52 4.45 7.74 16.71
CA GLY A 52 3.84 6.76 17.61
C GLY A 52 2.32 6.61 17.50
N GLU A 53 1.66 7.40 16.67
CA GLU A 53 0.22 7.28 16.46
C GLU A 53 -0.15 6.07 15.60
N ARG A 54 -1.39 5.62 15.77
CA ARG A 54 -2.00 4.57 14.96
C ARG A 54 -3.01 5.19 14.01
N CYS A 55 -3.05 4.68 12.78
CA CYS A 55 -3.90 5.24 11.74
C CYS A 55 -4.77 4.16 11.10
N LEU A 56 -6.01 4.49 10.79
CA LEU A 56 -6.94 3.60 10.09
C LEU A 56 -7.40 4.28 8.81
N ASP A 57 -7.27 3.57 7.68
CA ASP A 57 -7.77 4.00 6.38
C ASP A 57 -8.97 3.15 5.99
N LEU A 58 -10.13 3.78 5.89
CA LEU A 58 -11.37 3.12 5.47
C LEU A 58 -11.47 3.11 3.95
N GLY A 59 -11.68 1.92 3.37
CA GLY A 59 -11.71 1.79 1.91
C GLY A 59 -10.33 1.90 1.29
N THR A 60 -9.37 1.19 1.83
CA THR A 60 -7.95 1.34 1.48
C THR A 60 -7.60 0.92 0.05
N GLY A 61 -8.50 0.20 -0.64
CA GLY A 61 -8.27 -0.26 -2.00
C GLY A 61 -7.04 -1.15 -2.09
N THR A 62 -6.09 -0.77 -2.94
CA THR A 62 -4.84 -1.51 -3.14
C THR A 62 -3.76 -1.19 -2.10
N GLY A 63 -4.11 -0.44 -1.06
CA GLY A 63 -3.21 -0.13 0.05
C GLY A 63 -2.31 1.07 -0.17
N ILE A 64 -2.61 1.90 -1.16
CA ILE A 64 -1.77 3.05 -1.53
C ILE A 64 -1.56 4.03 -0.37
N LEU A 65 -2.65 4.40 0.35
CA LEU A 65 -2.56 5.41 1.40
C LEU A 65 -1.74 4.94 2.61
N PRO A 66 -1.98 3.75 3.19
CA PRO A 66 -1.12 3.27 4.28
C PRO A 66 0.36 3.18 3.90
N ILE A 67 0.67 2.73 2.68
CA ILE A 67 2.05 2.63 2.22
C ILE A 67 2.69 4.00 2.10
N LEU A 68 1.98 4.98 1.50
CA LEU A 68 2.48 6.35 1.41
C LEU A 68 2.65 6.98 2.78
N LEU A 69 1.70 6.78 3.70
CA LEU A 69 1.81 7.30 5.06
C LEU A 69 2.97 6.67 5.82
N ALA A 70 3.22 5.38 5.64
CA ALA A 70 4.37 4.72 6.25
C ALA A 70 5.70 5.33 5.77
N ALA A 71 5.74 5.77 4.49
CA ALA A 71 6.92 6.43 3.94
C ALA A 71 7.07 7.89 4.41
N LYS A 72 5.95 8.60 4.58
CA LYS A 72 5.94 10.06 4.82
C LYS A 72 5.80 10.45 6.28
N THR A 73 5.39 9.52 7.16
CA THR A 73 5.09 9.84 8.55
C THR A 73 5.80 8.90 9.51
N GLU A 74 5.77 9.23 10.80
CA GLU A 74 6.38 8.44 11.86
C GLU A 74 5.37 7.72 12.73
N GLY A 75 4.21 7.37 12.17
CA GLY A 75 3.21 6.59 12.85
C GLY A 75 3.73 5.22 13.25
N ARG A 76 3.13 4.66 14.30
CA ARG A 76 3.53 3.35 14.82
C ARG A 76 2.91 2.21 14.03
N TYR A 77 1.67 2.40 13.57
CA TYR A 77 0.89 1.33 12.97
C TYR A 77 -0.21 1.90 12.07
N TYR A 78 -0.40 1.25 10.94
CA TYR A 78 -1.40 1.66 9.96
C TYR A 78 -2.28 0.46 9.63
N ALA A 79 -3.58 0.63 9.70
CA ALA A 79 -4.54 -0.39 9.28
C ALA A 79 -5.34 0.11 8.10
N GLY A 80 -5.49 -0.72 7.08
CA GLY A 80 -6.37 -0.45 5.94
C GLY A 80 -7.53 -1.42 5.93
N LEU A 81 -8.75 -0.91 5.85
CA LEU A 81 -9.95 -1.73 5.75
C LEU A 81 -10.46 -1.72 4.30
N GLU A 82 -10.62 -2.90 3.72
CA GLU A 82 -11.11 -3.05 2.36
C GLU A 82 -12.02 -4.27 2.26
N ILE A 83 -13.28 -4.06 1.84
CA ILE A 83 -14.27 -5.15 1.75
C ILE A 83 -14.14 -5.98 0.47
N GLN A 84 -13.56 -5.43 -0.58
CA GLN A 84 -13.33 -6.18 -1.82
C GLN A 84 -12.09 -7.05 -1.69
N GLU A 85 -12.30 -8.36 -1.66
CA GLU A 85 -11.21 -9.30 -1.40
C GLU A 85 -10.07 -9.21 -2.41
N LYS A 86 -10.36 -8.96 -3.67
CA LYS A 86 -9.32 -8.84 -4.69
C LYS A 86 -8.43 -7.62 -4.48
N SER A 87 -9.02 -6.50 -4.09
CA SER A 87 -8.27 -5.29 -3.74
C SER A 87 -7.48 -5.49 -2.45
N ALA A 88 -8.09 -6.10 -1.45
CA ALA A 88 -7.42 -6.40 -0.18
C ALA A 88 -6.24 -7.36 -0.38
N ASP A 89 -6.38 -8.34 -1.27
CA ASP A 89 -5.29 -9.25 -1.61
C ASP A 89 -4.12 -8.53 -2.27
N MET A 90 -4.40 -7.63 -3.23
CA MET A 90 -3.36 -6.78 -3.82
C MET A 90 -2.69 -5.91 -2.77
N ALA A 91 -3.47 -5.33 -1.86
CA ALA A 91 -2.93 -4.51 -0.78
C ALA A 91 -1.99 -5.31 0.12
N ARG A 92 -2.38 -6.52 0.52
CA ARG A 92 -1.52 -7.38 1.35
C ARG A 92 -0.23 -7.76 0.63
N ARG A 93 -0.31 -8.05 -0.65
CA ARG A 93 0.89 -8.38 -1.43
C ARG A 93 1.80 -7.17 -1.59
N SER A 94 1.24 -5.97 -1.75
CA SER A 94 2.04 -4.73 -1.79
C SER A 94 2.71 -4.45 -0.45
N VAL A 95 2.01 -4.66 0.66
CA VAL A 95 2.60 -4.53 2.00
C VAL A 95 3.77 -5.50 2.18
N LYS A 96 3.58 -6.74 1.79
CA LYS A 96 4.62 -7.77 1.86
C LYS A 96 5.82 -7.44 0.98
N LEU A 97 5.54 -7.01 -0.26
CA LEU A 97 6.57 -6.63 -1.22
C LEU A 97 7.50 -5.54 -0.66
N ASN A 98 6.93 -4.60 0.07
CA ASN A 98 7.68 -3.46 0.63
C ASN A 98 8.26 -3.74 2.01
N GLY A 99 8.08 -4.95 2.55
CA GLY A 99 8.59 -5.31 3.86
C GLY A 99 7.90 -4.57 5.01
N LEU A 100 6.64 -4.20 4.84
CA LEU A 100 5.89 -3.39 5.81
C LEU A 100 4.89 -4.20 6.64
N GLU A 101 5.00 -5.51 6.65
CA GLU A 101 4.04 -6.40 7.31
C GLU A 101 3.89 -6.16 8.81
N GLU A 102 4.96 -5.70 9.47
CA GLU A 102 4.92 -5.39 10.90
C GLU A 102 4.29 -4.02 11.19
N LYS A 103 4.16 -3.19 10.18
CA LYS A 103 3.69 -1.80 10.32
C LYS A 103 2.30 -1.57 9.75
N ILE A 104 1.93 -2.34 8.74
CA ILE A 104 0.67 -2.18 8.02
C ILE A 104 -0.11 -3.49 8.04
N GLU A 105 -1.36 -3.41 8.46
CA GLU A 105 -2.30 -4.54 8.41
C GLU A 105 -3.45 -4.19 7.47
N ILE A 106 -3.81 -5.12 6.59
CA ILE A 106 -4.98 -4.99 5.72
C ILE A 106 -6.07 -5.92 6.25
N VAL A 107 -7.20 -5.32 6.58
CA VAL A 107 -8.36 -6.03 7.14
C VAL A 107 -9.48 -6.04 6.11
N THR A 108 -10.12 -7.18 5.97
CA THR A 108 -11.26 -7.33 5.05
C THR A 108 -12.57 -7.31 5.80
#